data_10261caf9faf5d5657845f8e6ad6f9f1
#
_entry.id   10261caf9faf5d5657845f8e6ad6f9f1
#
_cell.length_a   1.000
_cell.length_b   1.000
_cell.length_c   1.000
_cell.angle_alpha   90.00
_cell.angle_beta   90.00
_cell.angle_gamma   90.00
#
_symmetry.space_group_name_H-M   'P 1'
#
loop_
_entity.id
_entity.type
_entity.pdbx_description
1 polymer ?
#
loop_
_entity_poly.entity_id
_entity_poly.type
_entity_poly.pdbx_seq_one_letter_code
_entity_poly.pdbx_strand_id
1 'polypeptide(L)'
;MLHILPSERQPDDIMEVNKMELIPGGKYAYPYLVGCKTGYTDVARSTLVSCAEKDGMKLICVVMKDENPNYYEDTITLFDYGFSNFQRVNISQTETKYNIENVGSFYSGNDIFGNSKPILELNQTDSITLPNTITFQDAVSSISYDNTEPGQVAVITYTYNDVVLGTASLDFTAAEKGSSVFRENT
;
A
#
# COMPACT_ATOMS: atom_id res chain seq x y z
N MET A 1 4.04 22.34 -16.25
CA MET A 1 4.40 22.79 -17.63
C MET A 1 5.68 22.05 -18.01
N LEU A 2 5.68 21.38 -19.15
CA LEU A 2 6.86 20.76 -19.74
C LEU A 2 7.40 21.73 -20.82
N HIS A 3 8.69 22.01 -20.77
CA HIS A 3 9.39 22.85 -21.73
C HIS A 3 10.49 22.02 -22.39
N ILE A 4 10.38 21.78 -23.69
CA ILE A 4 11.39 21.08 -24.48
C ILE A 4 12.08 22.10 -25.34
N LEU A 5 13.39 22.29 -25.10
CA LEU A 5 14.22 23.21 -25.85
C LEU A 5 14.44 22.74 -27.28
N PRO A 6 14.68 23.67 -28.23
CA PRO A 6 15.02 23.34 -29.60
C PRO A 6 16.23 22.41 -29.73
N SER A 7 16.19 21.57 -30.77
CA SER A 7 17.29 20.69 -31.16
C SER A 7 17.46 20.69 -32.67
N GLU A 8 18.52 20.08 -33.19
CA GLU A 8 18.74 19.98 -34.64
C GLU A 8 17.57 19.31 -35.39
N ARG A 9 16.86 18.36 -34.71
CA ARG A 9 15.71 17.66 -35.30
C ARG A 9 14.38 18.38 -35.08
N GLN A 10 14.35 19.32 -34.16
CA GLN A 10 13.16 20.07 -33.76
C GLN A 10 13.59 21.51 -33.49
N PRO A 11 13.50 22.39 -34.49
CA PRO A 11 13.98 23.75 -34.38
C PRO A 11 13.11 24.63 -33.51
N ASP A 12 11.84 24.23 -33.27
CA ASP A 12 10.88 25.00 -32.50
C ASP A 12 10.89 24.59 -31.02
N ASP A 13 10.62 25.57 -30.18
CA ASP A 13 10.41 25.40 -28.74
C ASP A 13 9.03 24.78 -28.48
N ILE A 14 8.95 23.67 -27.73
CA ILE A 14 7.67 23.07 -27.37
C ILE A 14 7.36 23.33 -25.90
N MET A 15 6.26 24.01 -25.69
CA MET A 15 5.70 24.22 -24.35
C MET A 15 4.36 23.49 -24.23
N GLU A 16 4.33 22.48 -23.32
CA GLU A 16 3.13 21.73 -23.03
C GLU A 16 2.62 22.02 -21.61
N VAL A 17 1.36 22.37 -21.52
CA VAL A 17 0.66 22.57 -20.25
C VAL A 17 -0.20 21.35 -19.96
N ASN A 18 -0.09 20.85 -18.74
CA ASN A 18 -0.99 19.79 -18.30
C ASN A 18 -2.44 20.32 -18.25
N LYS A 19 -3.31 19.72 -19.06
CA LYS A 19 -4.74 20.11 -19.18
C LYS A 19 -5.65 19.32 -18.23
N MET A 20 -5.06 18.56 -17.32
CA MET A 20 -5.82 17.74 -16.38
C MET A 20 -6.45 18.63 -15.31
N GLU A 21 -7.78 18.57 -15.17
CA GLU A 21 -8.54 19.44 -14.27
C GLU A 21 -8.57 18.97 -12.82
N LEU A 22 -8.12 17.71 -12.54
CA LEU A 22 -8.02 17.19 -11.16
C LEU A 22 -6.75 17.65 -10.42
N ILE A 23 -5.75 18.18 -11.13
CA ILE A 23 -4.49 18.66 -10.51
C ILE A 23 -4.71 20.00 -9.80
N PRO A 24 -3.80 20.40 -8.88
CA PRO A 24 -3.86 21.71 -8.25
C PRO A 24 -3.99 22.85 -9.28
N GLY A 25 -4.96 23.71 -9.09
CA GLY A 25 -5.27 24.83 -9.99
C GLY A 25 -6.29 24.50 -11.08
N GLY A 26 -6.68 23.26 -11.27
CA GLY A 26 -7.76 22.85 -12.15
C GLY A 26 -9.15 23.07 -11.50
N LYS A 27 -10.19 23.10 -12.33
CA LYS A 27 -11.57 23.31 -11.87
C LYS A 27 -12.06 22.23 -10.90
N TYR A 28 -11.60 21.01 -11.09
CA TYR A 28 -11.96 19.82 -10.29
C TYR A 28 -10.80 19.36 -9.40
N ALA A 29 -9.92 20.27 -8.99
CA ALA A 29 -8.74 19.95 -8.20
C ALA A 29 -9.07 19.07 -6.99
N TYR A 30 -8.41 17.89 -6.90
CA TYR A 30 -8.59 16.96 -5.79
C TYR A 30 -7.33 16.93 -4.90
N PRO A 31 -7.44 17.27 -3.61
CA PRO A 31 -6.27 17.53 -2.77
C PRO A 31 -5.38 16.31 -2.53
N TYR A 32 -5.93 15.10 -2.64
CA TYR A 32 -5.23 13.84 -2.40
C TYR A 32 -4.75 13.17 -3.69
N LEU A 33 -4.89 13.83 -4.85
CA LEU A 33 -4.51 13.25 -6.13
C LEU A 33 -3.00 13.00 -6.21
N VAL A 34 -2.62 11.76 -6.54
CA VAL A 34 -1.25 11.34 -6.83
C VAL A 34 -0.96 11.45 -8.33
N GLY A 35 -1.92 11.05 -9.16
CA GLY A 35 -1.79 11.11 -10.60
C GLY A 35 -3.03 10.61 -11.32
N CYS A 36 -3.15 10.97 -12.59
CA CYS A 36 -4.28 10.58 -13.41
C CYS A 36 -3.94 10.64 -14.90
N LYS A 37 -4.76 9.94 -15.70
CA LYS A 37 -4.67 9.94 -17.17
C LYS A 37 -6.05 9.80 -17.79
N THR A 38 -6.40 10.72 -18.70
CA THR A 38 -7.60 10.63 -19.52
C THR A 38 -7.35 9.83 -20.79
N GLY A 39 -8.40 9.25 -21.33
CA GLY A 39 -8.45 8.65 -22.66
C GLY A 39 -9.78 8.96 -23.34
N TYR A 40 -9.78 8.97 -24.67
CA TYR A 40 -10.99 9.14 -25.46
C TYR A 40 -10.88 8.35 -26.76
N THR A 41 -11.94 7.65 -27.13
CA THR A 41 -12.22 7.17 -28.47
C THR A 41 -13.73 7.27 -28.72
N ASP A 42 -14.15 7.27 -29.98
CA ASP A 42 -15.59 7.37 -30.31
C ASP A 42 -16.41 6.23 -29.72
N VAL A 43 -15.83 5.05 -29.55
CA VAL A 43 -16.48 3.87 -28.99
C VAL A 43 -16.40 3.85 -27.44
N ALA A 44 -15.22 4.14 -26.90
CA ALA A 44 -14.99 4.12 -25.45
C ALA A 44 -15.49 5.39 -24.74
N ARG A 45 -15.78 6.46 -25.48
CA ARG A 45 -16.11 7.78 -24.95
C ARG A 45 -14.99 8.27 -24.01
N SER A 46 -15.30 9.12 -23.07
CA SER A 46 -14.31 9.58 -22.11
C SER A 46 -14.00 8.51 -21.06
N THR A 47 -12.72 8.36 -20.75
CA THR A 47 -12.20 7.47 -19.71
C THR A 47 -11.23 8.24 -18.84
N LEU A 48 -11.19 7.89 -17.55
CA LEU A 48 -10.25 8.46 -16.59
C LEU A 48 -9.75 7.38 -15.66
N VAL A 49 -8.44 7.22 -15.56
CA VAL A 49 -7.78 6.44 -14.51
C VAL A 49 -7.08 7.43 -13.59
N SER A 50 -7.30 7.29 -12.31
CA SER A 50 -6.73 8.19 -11.30
C SER A 50 -6.32 7.44 -10.05
N CYS A 51 -5.32 7.96 -9.35
CA CYS A 51 -4.83 7.48 -8.08
C CYS A 51 -4.84 8.62 -7.09
N ALA A 52 -5.38 8.36 -5.90
CA ALA A 52 -5.35 9.29 -4.78
C ALA A 52 -4.83 8.59 -3.52
N GLU A 53 -4.16 9.34 -2.64
CA GLU A 53 -3.63 8.84 -1.38
C GLU A 53 -3.98 9.78 -0.24
N LYS A 54 -4.57 9.21 0.82
CA LYS A 54 -4.95 9.93 2.02
C LYS A 54 -4.71 9.02 3.24
N ASP A 55 -4.06 9.55 4.28
CA ASP A 55 -3.80 8.87 5.54
C ASP A 55 -3.18 7.46 5.36
N GLY A 56 -2.27 7.33 4.38
CA GLY A 56 -1.59 6.08 4.03
C GLY A 56 -2.45 5.08 3.25
N MET A 57 -3.71 5.38 2.97
CA MET A 57 -4.57 4.58 2.09
C MET A 57 -4.50 5.11 0.66
N LYS A 58 -4.18 4.23 -0.27
CA LYS A 58 -4.12 4.53 -1.70
C LYS A 58 -5.32 3.91 -2.42
N LEU A 59 -6.03 4.72 -3.17
CA LEU A 59 -7.17 4.30 -3.98
C LEU A 59 -6.87 4.52 -5.47
N ILE A 60 -7.33 3.58 -6.29
CA ILE A 60 -7.32 3.69 -7.74
C ILE A 60 -8.76 3.73 -8.19
N CYS A 61 -9.11 4.76 -8.97
CA CYS A 61 -10.41 4.93 -9.56
C CYS A 61 -10.31 4.82 -11.09
N VAL A 62 -11.22 4.06 -11.69
CA VAL A 62 -11.33 3.90 -13.14
C VAL A 62 -12.75 4.21 -13.56
N VAL A 63 -12.91 5.31 -14.29
CA VAL A 63 -14.19 5.70 -14.89
C VAL A 63 -14.11 5.45 -16.39
N MET A 64 -15.11 4.77 -16.94
CA MET A 64 -15.15 4.37 -18.36
C MET A 64 -16.49 4.74 -18.97
N LYS A 65 -16.46 5.13 -20.26
CA LYS A 65 -17.63 5.40 -21.08
C LYS A 65 -18.53 6.52 -20.48
N ASP A 66 -17.90 7.51 -19.94
CA ASP A 66 -18.57 8.67 -19.38
C ASP A 66 -18.49 9.89 -20.32
N GLU A 67 -19.13 10.97 -19.97
CA GLU A 67 -19.12 12.21 -20.72
C GLU A 67 -18.21 13.27 -20.05
N ASN A 68 -17.59 14.09 -20.85
CA ASN A 68 -16.82 15.23 -20.36
C ASN A 68 -17.78 16.38 -20.02
N PRO A 69 -17.72 16.97 -18.79
CA PRO A 69 -16.69 16.78 -17.75
C PRO A 69 -17.06 15.82 -16.60
N ASN A 70 -18.15 15.08 -16.67
CA ASN A 70 -18.74 14.32 -15.57
C ASN A 70 -17.76 13.31 -14.94
N TYR A 71 -16.90 12.69 -15.76
CA TYR A 71 -15.91 11.74 -15.23
C TYR A 71 -14.98 12.33 -14.16
N TYR A 72 -14.83 13.64 -14.06
CA TYR A 72 -14.10 14.27 -12.96
C TYR A 72 -14.93 14.25 -11.66
N GLU A 73 -16.21 14.59 -11.74
CA GLU A 73 -17.13 14.61 -10.61
C GLU A 73 -17.36 13.19 -10.06
N ASP A 74 -17.54 12.23 -10.97
CA ASP A 74 -17.69 10.82 -10.62
C ASP A 74 -16.42 10.27 -9.92
N THR A 75 -15.25 10.62 -10.43
CA THR A 75 -13.97 10.25 -9.81
C THR A 75 -13.85 10.80 -8.38
N ILE A 76 -14.18 12.08 -8.17
CA ILE A 76 -14.16 12.71 -6.84
C ILE A 76 -15.13 12.01 -5.90
N THR A 77 -16.35 11.76 -6.36
CA THR A 77 -17.39 11.08 -5.59
C THR A 77 -16.96 9.67 -5.17
N LEU A 78 -16.31 8.92 -6.07
CA LEU A 78 -15.80 7.58 -5.79
C LEU A 78 -14.64 7.61 -4.80
N PHE A 79 -13.71 8.57 -4.92
CA PHE A 79 -12.64 8.75 -3.94
C PHE A 79 -13.17 9.13 -2.56
N ASP A 80 -14.10 10.08 -2.49
CA ASP A 80 -14.72 10.48 -1.23
C ASP A 80 -15.49 9.34 -0.59
N TYR A 81 -16.20 8.54 -1.38
CA TYR A 81 -16.81 7.31 -0.89
C TYR A 81 -15.79 6.33 -0.32
N GLY A 82 -14.70 6.07 -1.05
CA GLY A 82 -13.66 5.15 -0.62
C GLY A 82 -12.99 5.59 0.69
N PHE A 83 -12.55 6.85 0.76
CA PHE A 83 -11.89 7.38 1.96
C PHE A 83 -12.83 7.57 3.17
N SER A 84 -14.14 7.71 2.93
CA SER A 84 -15.13 7.88 4.01
C SER A 84 -15.63 6.55 4.57
N ASN A 85 -15.61 5.47 3.79
CA ASN A 85 -16.22 4.20 4.17
C ASN A 85 -15.23 3.09 4.48
N PHE A 86 -13.95 3.30 4.19
CA PHE A 86 -12.90 2.30 4.42
C PHE A 86 -11.74 2.91 5.21
N GLN A 87 -11.04 2.05 5.94
CA GLN A 87 -9.84 2.38 6.70
C GLN A 87 -8.73 1.38 6.44
N ARG A 88 -7.49 1.85 6.48
CA ARG A 88 -6.30 1.00 6.45
C ARG A 88 -5.87 0.69 7.87
N VAL A 89 -5.68 -0.59 8.18
CA VAL A 89 -5.21 -1.05 9.49
C VAL A 89 -3.85 -1.72 9.32
N ASN A 90 -2.85 -1.23 10.06
CA ASN A 90 -1.53 -1.86 10.10
C ASN A 90 -1.62 -3.13 10.97
N ILE A 91 -1.19 -4.27 10.39
CA ILE A 91 -1.36 -5.57 11.02
C ILE A 91 -0.37 -5.73 12.18
N SER A 92 0.88 -5.37 12.01
CA SER A 92 1.91 -5.56 13.03
C SER A 92 1.62 -4.80 14.34
N GLN A 93 0.86 -3.70 14.25
CA GLN A 93 0.47 -2.90 15.41
C GLN A 93 -0.83 -3.37 16.08
N THR A 94 -1.65 -4.14 15.36
CA THR A 94 -3.02 -4.48 15.80
C THR A 94 -3.16 -5.97 16.11
N GLU A 95 -2.39 -6.81 15.43
CA GLU A 95 -2.44 -8.27 15.59
C GLU A 95 -1.82 -8.71 16.93
N THR A 96 -2.56 -9.50 17.68
CA THR A 96 -2.11 -10.04 18.98
C THR A 96 -1.92 -11.55 18.97
N LYS A 97 -2.60 -12.26 18.06
CA LYS A 97 -2.58 -13.73 18.00
C LYS A 97 -1.26 -14.26 17.46
N TYR A 98 -0.68 -13.57 16.47
CA TYR A 98 0.57 -13.95 15.82
C TYR A 98 1.75 -13.06 16.22
N ASN A 99 1.57 -12.22 17.23
CA ASN A 99 2.66 -11.39 17.75
C ASN A 99 3.58 -12.24 18.61
N ILE A 100 4.81 -12.45 18.12
CA ILE A 100 5.79 -13.39 18.72
C ILE A 100 6.40 -12.85 20.01
N GLU A 101 6.24 -11.58 20.35
CA GLU A 101 6.68 -11.03 21.62
C GLU A 101 6.05 -11.75 22.83
N ASN A 102 4.92 -12.41 22.65
CA ASN A 102 4.26 -13.21 23.67
C ASN A 102 4.68 -14.70 23.69
N VAL A 103 5.57 -15.14 22.79
CA VAL A 103 6.08 -16.50 22.73
C VAL A 103 7.25 -16.73 23.69
N GLY A 104 7.36 -15.95 24.75
CA GLY A 104 8.31 -16.16 25.84
C GLY A 104 8.25 -17.55 26.51
N SER A 105 7.20 -18.34 26.23
CA SER A 105 7.07 -19.70 26.74
C SER A 105 7.74 -20.78 25.84
N PHE A 106 8.12 -20.48 24.61
CA PHE A 106 8.82 -21.43 23.74
C PHE A 106 10.33 -21.47 23.99
N TYR A 107 10.90 -20.49 24.65
CA TYR A 107 12.33 -20.39 24.97
C TYR A 107 12.66 -20.54 26.44
N SER A 108 11.72 -21.00 27.28
CA SER A 108 11.93 -21.22 28.70
C SER A 108 12.69 -22.53 28.96
N GLY A 109 13.95 -22.56 28.69
CA GLY A 109 14.76 -23.67 29.13
C GLY A 109 16.00 -23.88 28.29
N ASN A 110 17.11 -23.36 28.72
CA ASN A 110 18.46 -23.58 28.25
C ASN A 110 18.97 -22.72 27.10
N ASP A 111 18.57 -21.48 27.01
CA ASP A 111 19.39 -20.51 26.29
C ASP A 111 20.61 -20.16 27.14
N ILE A 112 21.71 -20.90 26.88
CA ILE A 112 22.98 -20.76 27.60
C ILE A 112 23.59 -19.34 27.36
N PHE A 113 23.08 -18.61 26.38
CA PHE A 113 23.57 -17.28 25.97
C PHE A 113 22.66 -16.11 26.34
N GLY A 114 21.45 -16.35 26.81
CA GLY A 114 20.58 -15.34 27.47
C GLY A 114 20.12 -14.13 26.65
N ASN A 115 20.31 -14.14 25.31
CA ASN A 115 20.03 -13.00 24.44
C ASN A 115 19.34 -13.38 23.12
N SER A 116 18.63 -14.51 23.06
CA SER A 116 17.91 -14.89 21.84
C SER A 116 16.75 -13.95 21.61
N LYS A 117 16.84 -13.10 20.61
CA LYS A 117 15.73 -12.30 20.09
C LYS A 117 14.78 -13.23 19.30
N PRO A 118 13.49 -12.89 19.21
CA PRO A 118 12.59 -13.64 18.35
C PRO A 118 13.14 -13.68 16.92
N ILE A 119 13.07 -14.86 16.31
CA ILE A 119 13.61 -15.10 14.97
C ILE A 119 12.58 -14.72 13.90
N LEU A 120 11.33 -14.52 14.31
CA LEU A 120 10.20 -14.26 13.42
C LEU A 120 9.47 -12.98 13.85
N GLU A 121 9.06 -12.19 12.88
CA GLU A 121 8.25 -10.99 13.11
C GLU A 121 7.23 -10.78 11.99
N LEU A 122 6.12 -10.14 12.34
CA LEU A 122 5.16 -9.66 11.35
C LEU A 122 5.77 -8.48 10.57
N ASN A 123 5.60 -8.50 9.25
CA ASN A 123 6.07 -7.41 8.41
C ASN A 123 5.43 -6.10 8.84
N GLN A 124 6.28 -5.09 9.11
CA GLN A 124 5.86 -3.81 9.67
C GLN A 124 5.04 -2.94 8.69
N THR A 125 5.13 -3.23 7.40
CA THR A 125 4.44 -2.47 6.35
C THR A 125 3.10 -3.07 5.93
N ASP A 126 2.83 -4.32 6.33
CA ASP A 126 1.63 -5.03 5.94
C ASP A 126 0.38 -4.45 6.60
N SER A 127 -0.66 -4.37 5.81
CA SER A 127 -1.92 -3.76 6.21
C SER A 127 -3.09 -4.39 5.49
N ILE A 128 -4.25 -4.32 6.13
CA ILE A 128 -5.52 -4.69 5.51
C ILE A 128 -6.42 -3.46 5.37
N THR A 129 -7.38 -3.55 4.45
CA THR A 129 -8.41 -2.52 4.28
C THR A 129 -9.73 -3.05 4.82
N LEU A 130 -10.31 -2.32 5.75
CA LEU A 130 -11.57 -2.65 6.41
C LEU A 130 -12.65 -1.62 6.06
N PRO A 131 -13.91 -2.05 5.85
CA PRO A 131 -15.04 -1.15 5.96
C PRO A 131 -15.09 -0.53 7.37
N ASN A 132 -15.46 0.75 7.48
CA ASN A 132 -15.57 1.43 8.78
C ASN A 132 -16.67 0.85 9.69
N THR A 133 -17.49 -0.06 9.17
CA THR A 133 -18.56 -0.75 9.89
C THR A 133 -18.08 -1.96 10.69
N ILE A 134 -16.85 -2.40 10.50
CA ILE A 134 -16.24 -3.54 11.20
C ILE A 134 -14.90 -3.15 11.82
N THR A 135 -14.46 -3.96 12.79
CA THR A 135 -13.17 -3.83 13.46
C THR A 135 -12.21 -4.93 13.01
N PHE A 136 -10.93 -4.80 13.36
CA PHE A 136 -9.94 -5.84 13.07
C PHE A 136 -10.29 -7.19 13.69
N GLN A 137 -10.93 -7.19 14.86
CA GLN A 137 -11.34 -8.40 15.58
C GLN A 137 -12.45 -9.19 14.89
N ASP A 138 -13.20 -8.55 14.00
CA ASP A 138 -14.26 -9.22 13.21
C ASP A 138 -13.68 -10.01 12.02
N ALA A 139 -12.40 -9.77 11.67
CA ALA A 139 -11.72 -10.49 10.62
C ALA A 139 -11.28 -11.88 11.07
N VAL A 140 -11.50 -12.87 10.22
CA VAL A 140 -11.02 -14.25 10.41
C VAL A 140 -9.63 -14.37 9.80
N SER A 141 -8.65 -14.82 10.58
CA SER A 141 -7.29 -15.05 10.11
C SER A 141 -7.01 -16.53 9.87
N SER A 142 -6.35 -16.83 8.77
CA SER A 142 -5.80 -18.15 8.45
C SER A 142 -4.32 -18.03 8.07
N ILE A 143 -3.51 -18.98 8.53
CA ILE A 143 -2.08 -19.01 8.24
C ILE A 143 -1.77 -20.14 7.26
N SER A 144 -0.94 -19.85 6.26
CA SER A 144 -0.39 -20.82 5.31
C SER A 144 1.13 -20.75 5.32
N TYR A 145 1.75 -21.91 5.21
CA TYR A 145 3.21 -22.07 5.11
C TYR A 145 3.63 -22.44 3.69
N ASP A 146 2.67 -22.49 2.75
CA ASP A 146 2.92 -22.85 1.37
C ASP A 146 3.18 -21.60 0.52
N ASN A 147 4.00 -21.75 -0.53
CA ASN A 147 4.30 -20.70 -1.51
C ASN A 147 4.85 -19.39 -0.90
N THR A 148 5.75 -19.51 0.06
CA THR A 148 6.41 -18.37 0.69
C THR A 148 7.58 -17.86 -0.15
N GLU A 149 7.82 -16.55 -0.12
CA GLU A 149 8.98 -15.91 -0.74
C GLU A 149 10.25 -16.13 0.09
N PRO A 150 11.45 -15.97 -0.49
CA PRO A 150 12.70 -16.07 0.27
C PRO A 150 12.73 -15.11 1.46
N GLY A 151 12.93 -15.67 2.68
CA GLY A 151 12.91 -14.91 3.94
C GLY A 151 11.56 -14.88 4.64
N GLN A 152 10.49 -15.29 3.96
CA GLN A 152 9.15 -15.40 4.50
C GLN A 152 8.90 -16.82 5.02
N VAL A 153 8.32 -16.94 6.19
CA VAL A 153 8.00 -18.22 6.85
C VAL A 153 6.57 -18.64 6.60
N ALA A 154 5.65 -17.67 6.65
CA ALA A 154 4.23 -17.91 6.46
C ALA A 154 3.53 -16.67 5.92
N VAL A 155 2.36 -16.89 5.35
CA VAL A 155 1.41 -15.83 4.97
C VAL A 155 0.15 -15.99 5.80
N ILE A 156 -0.29 -14.90 6.42
CA ILE A 156 -1.54 -14.81 7.15
C ILE A 156 -2.55 -14.09 6.26
N THR A 157 -3.65 -14.74 5.95
CA THR A 157 -4.74 -14.16 5.17
C THR A 157 -5.87 -13.77 6.10
N TYR A 158 -6.36 -12.54 5.96
CA TYR A 158 -7.49 -12.00 6.71
C TYR A 158 -8.72 -11.92 5.82
N THR A 159 -9.85 -12.47 6.31
CA THR A 159 -11.11 -12.50 5.56
C THR A 159 -12.26 -12.02 6.42
N TYR A 160 -13.29 -11.49 5.77
CA TYR A 160 -14.58 -11.17 6.39
C TYR A 160 -15.69 -11.50 5.41
N ASN A 161 -16.67 -12.33 5.83
CA ASN A 161 -17.75 -12.84 4.98
C ASN A 161 -17.23 -13.40 3.63
N ASP A 162 -16.20 -14.24 3.70
CA ASP A 162 -15.53 -14.86 2.54
C ASP A 162 -14.81 -13.88 1.58
N VAL A 163 -14.74 -12.59 1.92
CA VAL A 163 -13.97 -11.60 1.18
C VAL A 163 -12.59 -11.44 1.79
N VAL A 164 -11.55 -11.55 0.97
CA VAL A 164 -10.17 -11.29 1.41
C VAL A 164 -9.98 -9.79 1.63
N LEU A 165 -9.60 -9.42 2.84
CA LEU A 165 -9.32 -8.04 3.26
C LEU A 165 -7.86 -7.65 3.00
N GLY A 166 -6.97 -8.64 3.00
CA GLY A 166 -5.55 -8.51 2.77
C GLY A 166 -4.75 -9.63 3.42
N THR A 167 -3.43 -9.52 3.33
CA THR A 167 -2.48 -10.51 3.85
C THR A 167 -1.39 -9.85 4.66
N ALA A 168 -0.75 -10.62 5.56
CA ALA A 168 0.48 -10.24 6.23
C ALA A 168 1.51 -11.36 6.09
N SER A 169 2.77 -10.98 5.98
CA SER A 169 3.88 -11.92 6.03
C SER A 169 4.44 -12.07 7.44
N LEU A 170 4.82 -13.29 7.76
CA LEU A 170 5.64 -13.63 8.92
C LEU A 170 7.03 -13.89 8.40
N ASP A 171 7.96 -13.01 8.70
CA ASP A 171 9.30 -12.99 8.14
C ASP A 171 10.35 -13.36 9.18
N PHE A 172 11.51 -13.86 8.73
CA PHE A 172 12.66 -13.98 9.61
C PHE A 172 13.18 -12.59 9.98
N THR A 173 13.36 -12.34 11.27
CA THR A 173 14.03 -11.13 11.74
C THR A 173 15.46 -11.12 11.20
N ALA A 174 15.87 -10.02 10.56
CA ALA A 174 17.25 -9.86 10.16
C ALA A 174 18.14 -9.89 11.41
N ALA A 175 18.99 -10.89 11.53
CA ALA A 175 20.00 -10.92 12.58
C ALA A 175 20.83 -9.64 12.47
N GLU A 176 20.83 -8.79 13.49
CA GLU A 176 21.79 -7.70 13.58
C GLU A 176 23.16 -8.33 13.40
N LYS A 177 23.87 -7.98 12.32
CA LYS A 177 25.26 -8.34 12.15
C LYS A 177 26.01 -7.73 13.33
N GLY A 178 26.25 -8.53 14.36
CA GLY A 178 27.09 -8.14 15.47
C GLY A 178 28.41 -7.68 14.87
N SER A 179 28.80 -6.45 15.11
CA SER A 179 30.14 -5.95 14.77
C SER A 179 31.11 -6.82 15.58
N SER A 180 31.70 -7.81 14.93
CA SER A 180 32.84 -8.52 15.47
C SER A 180 33.99 -7.55 15.58
N VAL A 181 34.14 -6.94 16.75
CA VAL A 181 35.37 -6.24 17.12
C VAL A 181 36.41 -7.32 17.40
N PHE A 182 37.00 -7.87 16.35
CA PHE A 182 38.29 -8.54 16.50
C PHE A 182 39.31 -7.43 16.77
N ARG A 183 39.71 -7.28 18.04
CA ARG A 183 40.93 -6.58 18.37
C ARG A 183 42.09 -7.54 18.00
N GLU A 184 42.79 -7.22 16.92
CA GLU A 184 44.16 -7.74 16.72
C GLU A 184 45.02 -7.21 17.85
N ASN A 185 45.46 -8.08 18.72
CA ASN A 185 46.56 -7.78 19.63
C ASN A 185 47.87 -8.09 18.87
N THR A 186 48.55 -7.04 18.51
CA THR A 186 50.02 -7.05 18.27
C THR A 186 50.73 -6.87 19.58
#